data_2a322be35ae619bbd6e0df852b8b2ade
#
_entry.id   2a322be35ae619bbd6e0df852b8b2ade
#
_cell.length_a   1.000
_cell.length_b   1.000
_cell.length_c   1.000
_cell.angle_alpha   90.00
_cell.angle_beta   90.00
_cell.angle_gamma   90.00
#
_symmetry.space_group_name_H-M   'P 1'
#
loop_
_entity.id
_entity.type
_entity.pdbx_description
1 polymer ?
#
loop_
_entity_poly.entity_id
_entity_poly.type
_entity_poly.pdbx_seq_one_letter_code
_entity_poly.pdbx_strand_id
1 'polypeptide(L)'
;MRSLFQHVSPLVFLCLLTTLQAGCSGGSGDTLAGGGIGGTGVTVASVGEVNGIGSVIVNGVTYDTTDARVFVENTLRGSGDLAVIHNLSVGMVVRVEGKLADDGSASADRVFFSNNLKGPVESISDLDSRTKQVVILGQTVLMDDRTSFRNGDMSSIAVGMVLEVSGYDDDTGRTLATYVNKVADSLPPGGLVEIKGLIQKLVRPLSTFEIGGLTVDYSTADLSGLPGNAPEAGQLVKVRGKLEAADRLVAERLDLEEEFGSKVFDVVELGGIITQTGAPGQFSMGRYTVKVDQETSYNNLTSQDLIRGAQVIVQGTLTGRDILADEIFLSEKIRMESNINSIDLAGNSLVLSGLESATIFTTATTRIVGIRQGLDSITPGDHARVSGRRTAGGDILASMILVTPSNDSVELACEVESVSEPFIVVLGIEVNTSSIPSDGFIGAAGKPVSPAEFFGSVRAGDSVALEGTLQGVSVNWTKIRL
;
A
#
# COMPACT_ATOMS: atom_id res chain seq x y z
N MET A 1 -19.87 8.95 -22.21
CA MET A 1 -18.44 8.77 -22.08
C MET A 1 -18.04 7.57 -21.20
N ARG A 2 -18.96 6.63 -20.93
CA ARG A 2 -18.72 5.44 -20.06
C ARG A 2 -18.35 4.15 -20.81
N SER A 3 -18.12 4.17 -22.11
CA SER A 3 -17.97 2.94 -22.90
C SER A 3 -16.54 2.63 -23.39
N LEU A 4 -15.54 3.36 -22.95
CA LEU A 4 -14.15 3.17 -23.43
C LEU A 4 -13.26 2.34 -22.50
N PHE A 5 -13.73 1.97 -21.30
CA PHE A 5 -12.93 1.28 -20.30
C PHE A 5 -13.11 -0.24 -20.24
N GLN A 6 -13.81 -0.86 -21.18
CA GLN A 6 -14.09 -2.31 -21.13
C GLN A 6 -12.91 -3.23 -21.47
N HIS A 7 -11.71 -2.73 -21.76
CA HIS A 7 -10.59 -3.59 -22.19
C HIS A 7 -9.20 -3.09 -21.74
N VAL A 8 -9.01 -2.67 -20.50
CA VAL A 8 -7.67 -2.60 -19.92
C VAL A 8 -7.53 -3.72 -18.91
N SER A 9 -7.24 -4.90 -19.41
CA SER A 9 -6.68 -6.01 -18.63
C SER A 9 -5.34 -5.54 -18.04
N PRO A 10 -4.91 -5.98 -16.86
CA PRO A 10 -3.59 -5.67 -16.33
C PRO A 10 -2.55 -6.24 -17.27
N LEU A 11 -2.06 -5.42 -18.20
CA LEU A 11 -1.01 -5.79 -19.12
C LEU A 11 0.31 -5.81 -18.34
N VAL A 12 0.76 -7.02 -18.14
CA VAL A 12 2.09 -7.42 -17.74
C VAL A 12 3.15 -6.49 -18.33
N PHE A 13 3.93 -5.85 -17.45
CA PHE A 13 5.12 -5.12 -17.84
C PHE A 13 6.18 -6.08 -18.35
N LEU A 14 6.30 -6.20 -19.67
CA LEU A 14 7.39 -6.89 -20.34
C LEU A 14 8.57 -5.90 -20.46
N CYS A 15 9.56 -5.99 -19.58
CA CYS A 15 10.85 -5.33 -19.75
C CYS A 15 11.59 -5.94 -20.94
N LEU A 16 11.55 -5.28 -22.10
CA LEU A 16 12.38 -5.62 -23.25
C LEU A 16 13.76 -4.95 -23.10
N LEU A 17 14.77 -5.73 -22.71
CA LEU A 17 16.18 -5.35 -22.89
C LEU A 17 16.53 -5.47 -24.39
N THR A 18 16.59 -4.37 -25.11
CA THR A 18 17.17 -4.32 -26.45
C THR A 18 18.59 -3.81 -26.40
N THR A 19 19.49 -4.66 -26.84
CA THR A 19 20.91 -4.39 -27.06
C THR A 19 21.14 -3.30 -28.10
N LEU A 20 22.01 -2.33 -27.80
CA LEU A 20 22.54 -1.33 -28.73
C LEU A 20 23.29 -2.01 -29.88
N GLN A 21 22.92 -1.68 -31.08
CA GLN A 21 23.86 -1.73 -32.23
C GLN A 21 23.93 -0.35 -32.86
N ALA A 22 25.13 0.19 -32.83
CA ALA A 22 25.46 1.44 -33.50
C ALA A 22 25.59 1.23 -35.01
N GLY A 23 24.91 2.05 -35.79
CA GLY A 23 25.08 2.14 -37.24
C GLY A 23 24.93 3.60 -37.68
N CYS A 24 26.05 4.27 -37.97
CA CYS A 24 26.10 5.56 -38.67
C CYS A 24 25.80 5.40 -40.13
N SER A 25 24.90 6.20 -40.69
CA SER A 25 25.07 6.79 -42.03
C SER A 25 24.18 8.01 -42.21
N GLY A 26 24.77 9.11 -42.69
CA GLY A 26 24.13 10.39 -42.90
C GLY A 26 23.24 10.44 -44.13
N GLY A 27 22.33 11.39 -44.18
CA GLY A 27 21.49 11.78 -45.30
C GLY A 27 20.61 12.95 -44.92
N SER A 28 20.93 14.11 -45.44
CA SER A 28 20.19 15.37 -45.36
C SER A 28 18.85 15.30 -46.09
N GLY A 29 17.79 15.86 -45.54
CA GLY A 29 16.60 16.20 -46.33
C GLY A 29 15.33 16.40 -45.51
N ASP A 30 14.93 17.65 -45.40
CA ASP A 30 13.60 18.21 -45.26
C ASP A 30 12.76 18.01 -44.02
N THR A 31 12.62 19.15 -43.36
CA THR A 31 11.61 19.52 -42.37
C THR A 31 10.16 19.23 -42.82
N LEU A 32 9.52 18.28 -42.19
CA LEU A 32 8.07 18.30 -42.00
C LEU A 32 7.80 18.30 -40.49
N ALA A 33 7.24 19.40 -40.03
CA ALA A 33 6.67 19.53 -38.72
C ALA A 33 5.50 18.54 -38.56
N GLY A 34 5.79 17.33 -38.14
CA GLY A 34 4.82 16.37 -37.64
C GLY A 34 4.50 16.76 -36.21
N GLY A 35 3.47 17.58 -36.01
CA GLY A 35 2.83 17.72 -34.72
C GLY A 35 2.27 16.35 -34.33
N GLY A 36 3.02 15.59 -33.55
CA GLY A 36 2.51 14.43 -32.87
C GLY A 36 1.41 14.95 -31.92
N ILE A 37 0.17 14.59 -32.20
CA ILE A 37 -0.92 14.68 -31.25
C ILE A 37 -0.57 13.65 -30.20
N GLY A 38 0.15 14.10 -29.15
CA GLY A 38 0.34 13.30 -27.95
C GLY A 38 -1.06 12.90 -27.46
N GLY A 39 -1.33 11.62 -27.39
CA GLY A 39 -2.58 11.10 -26.86
C GLY A 39 -2.88 11.80 -25.54
N THR A 40 -4.09 12.28 -25.38
CA THR A 40 -4.59 12.88 -24.15
C THR A 40 -4.75 11.77 -23.13
N GLY A 41 -3.66 11.36 -22.46
CA GLY A 41 -3.71 10.40 -21.39
C GLY A 41 -4.66 10.87 -20.28
N VAL A 42 -5.28 9.93 -19.60
CA VAL A 42 -6.20 10.17 -18.48
C VAL A 42 -5.39 10.75 -17.32
N THR A 43 -5.88 11.85 -16.72
CA THR A 43 -5.24 12.42 -15.54
C THR A 43 -5.50 11.55 -14.32
N VAL A 44 -4.44 11.25 -13.57
CA VAL A 44 -4.50 10.37 -12.39
C VAL A 44 -3.88 11.04 -11.16
N ALA A 45 -4.48 10.79 -10.00
CA ALA A 45 -3.84 11.01 -8.71
C ALA A 45 -3.79 9.70 -7.93
N SER A 46 -2.58 9.24 -7.63
CA SER A 46 -2.35 8.00 -6.88
C SER A 46 -1.78 8.33 -5.50
N VAL A 47 -2.38 7.77 -4.46
CA VAL A 47 -1.91 7.86 -3.08
C VAL A 47 -1.59 6.47 -2.58
N GLY A 48 -0.35 6.26 -2.17
CA GLY A 48 0.10 4.95 -1.71
C GLY A 48 1.56 4.90 -1.30
N GLU A 49 1.96 3.72 -0.86
CA GLU A 49 3.33 3.41 -0.45
C GLU A 49 4.25 3.35 -1.67
N VAL A 50 5.43 3.94 -1.56
CA VAL A 50 6.50 3.79 -2.55
C VAL A 50 7.09 2.39 -2.42
N ASN A 51 6.96 1.58 -3.46
CA ASN A 51 7.48 0.22 -3.52
C ASN A 51 8.81 0.12 -4.28
N GLY A 52 9.22 1.15 -5.02
CA GLY A 52 10.47 1.20 -5.76
C GLY A 52 10.88 2.62 -6.14
N ILE A 53 12.21 2.81 -6.28
CA ILE A 53 12.85 4.09 -6.62
C ILE A 53 13.73 3.88 -7.85
N GLY A 54 13.72 4.87 -8.75
CA GLY A 54 14.42 4.87 -10.02
C GLY A 54 13.53 5.52 -11.10
N SER A 55 12.35 5.02 -11.29
CA SER A 55 11.02 5.62 -11.43
C SER A 55 10.31 5.46 -10.09
N VAL A 56 9.23 6.16 -9.82
CA VAL A 56 8.45 5.95 -8.60
C VAL A 56 7.41 4.85 -8.84
N ILE A 57 7.46 3.78 -8.04
CA ILE A 57 6.43 2.73 -8.08
C ILE A 57 5.51 2.95 -6.89
N VAL A 58 4.23 3.20 -7.16
CA VAL A 58 3.17 3.40 -6.15
C VAL A 58 1.98 2.54 -6.54
N ASN A 59 1.43 1.79 -5.59
CA ASN A 59 0.27 0.90 -5.79
C ASN A 59 0.45 -0.10 -6.95
N GLY A 60 1.69 -0.49 -7.27
CA GLY A 60 2.02 -1.36 -8.39
C GLY A 60 2.18 -0.67 -9.73
N VAL A 61 1.88 0.63 -9.84
CA VAL A 61 2.07 1.43 -11.06
C VAL A 61 3.45 2.08 -11.06
N THR A 62 4.19 1.90 -12.16
CA THR A 62 5.49 2.55 -12.37
C THR A 62 5.30 3.88 -13.10
N TYR A 63 5.59 4.98 -12.41
CA TYR A 63 5.52 6.33 -12.96
C TYR A 63 6.90 6.78 -13.46
N ASP A 64 7.00 7.16 -14.74
CA ASP A 64 8.15 7.89 -15.26
C ASP A 64 8.25 9.24 -14.54
N THR A 65 9.41 9.52 -13.94
CA THR A 65 9.65 10.72 -13.13
C THR A 65 10.64 11.70 -13.75
N THR A 66 11.05 11.47 -15.02
CA THR A 66 12.06 12.29 -15.72
C THR A 66 11.79 13.80 -15.62
N ASP A 67 10.53 14.22 -15.71
CA ASP A 67 10.11 15.63 -15.61
C ASP A 67 9.33 15.96 -14.33
N ALA A 68 9.16 15.00 -13.41
CA ALA A 68 8.35 15.14 -12.23
C ALA A 68 8.94 16.16 -11.23
N ARG A 69 8.12 17.05 -10.70
CA ARG A 69 8.50 17.94 -9.59
C ARG A 69 8.25 17.25 -8.27
N VAL A 70 9.28 17.21 -7.41
CA VAL A 70 9.21 16.55 -6.09
C VAL A 70 9.04 17.59 -4.99
N PHE A 71 7.99 17.38 -4.19
CA PHE A 71 7.66 18.22 -3.04
C PHE A 71 7.77 17.40 -1.76
N VAL A 72 8.46 17.95 -0.76
CA VAL A 72 8.53 17.37 0.59
C VAL A 72 8.04 18.46 1.56
N GLU A 73 7.06 18.14 2.38
CA GLU A 73 6.41 19.08 3.31
C GLU A 73 6.02 20.38 2.57
N ASN A 74 5.29 20.23 1.45
CA ASN A 74 4.84 21.30 0.57
C ASN A 74 5.94 22.19 -0.02
N THR A 75 7.22 21.82 0.15
CA THR A 75 8.37 22.57 -0.38
C THR A 75 8.94 21.85 -1.59
N LEU A 76 9.09 22.55 -2.73
CA LEU A 76 9.75 22.02 -3.92
C LEU A 76 11.22 21.68 -3.60
N ARG A 77 11.62 20.42 -3.81
CA ARG A 77 12.97 19.90 -3.57
C ARG A 77 13.79 19.69 -4.84
N GLY A 78 13.15 19.79 -5.99
CA GLY A 78 13.77 19.61 -7.29
C GLY A 78 12.84 18.93 -8.28
N SER A 79 13.40 18.48 -9.41
CA SER A 79 12.67 17.75 -10.43
C SER A 79 13.50 16.61 -11.00
N GLY A 80 12.81 15.64 -11.62
CA GLY A 80 13.40 14.48 -12.27
C GLY A 80 13.85 13.39 -11.28
N ASP A 81 14.42 12.33 -11.86
CA ASP A 81 14.82 11.11 -11.13
C ASP A 81 15.80 11.38 -9.99
N LEU A 82 16.72 12.34 -10.15
CA LEU A 82 17.65 12.70 -9.07
C LEU A 82 16.92 13.30 -7.86
N ALA A 83 15.89 14.12 -8.09
CA ALA A 83 15.11 14.68 -6.98
C ALA A 83 14.32 13.57 -6.28
N VAL A 84 13.79 12.58 -7.01
CA VAL A 84 13.15 11.39 -6.46
C VAL A 84 14.12 10.62 -5.59
N ILE A 85 15.28 10.22 -6.12
CA ILE A 85 16.29 9.41 -5.42
C ILE A 85 16.79 10.09 -4.14
N HIS A 86 16.94 11.42 -4.15
CA HIS A 86 17.46 12.16 -3.00
C HIS A 86 16.42 12.40 -1.90
N ASN A 87 15.14 12.48 -2.25
CA ASN A 87 14.09 12.93 -1.32
C ASN A 87 13.07 11.86 -0.93
N LEU A 88 12.95 10.78 -1.71
CA LEU A 88 12.02 9.71 -1.42
C LEU A 88 12.74 8.43 -0.99
N SER A 89 12.02 7.56 -0.34
CA SER A 89 12.47 6.23 0.07
C SER A 89 11.33 5.23 -0.05
N VAL A 90 11.67 3.97 -0.25
CA VAL A 90 10.71 2.86 -0.17
C VAL A 90 10.02 2.91 1.20
N GLY A 91 8.72 2.65 1.22
CA GLY A 91 7.88 2.71 2.41
C GLY A 91 7.21 4.07 2.65
N MET A 92 7.68 5.17 2.07
CA MET A 92 7.00 6.46 2.18
C MET A 92 5.63 6.41 1.51
N VAL A 93 4.59 6.92 2.16
CA VAL A 93 3.28 7.13 1.55
C VAL A 93 3.30 8.47 0.84
N VAL A 94 3.14 8.45 -0.46
CA VAL A 94 3.23 9.64 -1.33
C VAL A 94 1.94 9.84 -2.12
N ARG A 95 1.74 11.06 -2.62
CA ARG A 95 0.79 11.36 -3.68
C ARG A 95 1.55 11.60 -4.97
N VAL A 96 1.18 10.87 -6.03
CA VAL A 96 1.65 11.09 -7.39
C VAL A 96 0.51 11.69 -8.20
N GLU A 97 0.75 12.80 -8.85
CA GLU A 97 -0.17 13.39 -9.83
C GLU A 97 0.48 13.30 -11.20
N GLY A 98 -0.28 12.79 -12.17
CA GLY A 98 0.30 12.54 -13.49
C GLY A 98 -0.74 12.10 -14.52
N LYS A 99 -0.29 11.29 -15.45
CA LYS A 99 -1.10 10.78 -16.56
C LYS A 99 -0.90 9.29 -16.74
N LEU A 100 -1.97 8.62 -17.09
CA LEU A 100 -1.98 7.23 -17.53
C LEU A 100 -2.30 7.22 -19.02
N ALA A 101 -1.42 6.67 -19.84
CA ALA A 101 -1.61 6.56 -21.28
C ALA A 101 -2.41 5.29 -21.63
N ASP A 102 -2.99 5.26 -22.84
CA ASP A 102 -3.80 4.14 -23.33
C ASP A 102 -3.00 2.83 -23.48
N ASP A 103 -1.67 2.91 -23.57
CA ASP A 103 -0.76 1.76 -23.64
C ASP A 103 -0.37 1.22 -22.25
N GLY A 104 -0.92 1.81 -21.18
CA GLY A 104 -0.64 1.44 -19.78
C GLY A 104 0.62 2.09 -19.20
N SER A 105 1.35 2.92 -19.96
CA SER A 105 2.46 3.69 -19.40
C SER A 105 1.95 4.84 -18.52
N ALA A 106 2.68 5.13 -17.45
CA ALA A 106 2.33 6.21 -16.54
C ALA A 106 3.49 7.22 -16.42
N SER A 107 3.16 8.50 -16.36
CA SER A 107 4.11 9.58 -16.11
C SER A 107 3.67 10.44 -14.93
N ALA A 108 4.63 10.85 -14.09
CA ALA A 108 4.39 11.77 -12.99
C ALA A 108 4.69 13.21 -13.40
N ASP A 109 3.76 14.11 -13.16
CA ASP A 109 3.98 15.57 -13.24
C ASP A 109 4.53 16.09 -11.90
N ARG A 110 4.00 15.56 -10.78
CA ARG A 110 4.33 15.96 -9.42
C ARG A 110 4.27 14.78 -8.47
N VAL A 111 5.23 14.74 -7.53
CA VAL A 111 5.24 13.80 -6.42
C VAL A 111 5.31 14.58 -5.12
N PHE A 112 4.42 14.26 -4.17
CA PHE A 112 4.32 14.92 -2.87
C PHE A 112 4.54 13.91 -1.76
N PHE A 113 5.42 14.24 -0.84
CA PHE A 113 5.60 13.52 0.42
C PHE A 113 5.29 14.45 1.60
N SER A 114 4.47 13.97 2.52
CA SER A 114 4.18 14.61 3.82
C SER A 114 4.14 13.52 4.88
N ASN A 115 5.03 13.60 5.87
CA ASN A 115 5.07 12.61 6.95
C ASN A 115 3.80 12.67 7.81
N ASN A 116 3.47 11.56 8.50
CA ASN A 116 2.38 11.57 9.49
C ASN A 116 2.83 12.31 10.77
N LEU A 117 4.04 12.00 11.23
CA LEU A 117 4.58 12.48 12.50
C LEU A 117 6.07 12.74 12.36
N LYS A 118 6.54 13.78 13.09
CA LYS A 118 7.96 14.00 13.36
C LYS A 118 8.11 14.56 14.77
N GLY A 119 8.70 13.77 15.65
CA GLY A 119 8.82 14.17 17.05
C GLY A 119 9.63 13.19 17.88
N PRO A 120 9.87 13.52 19.15
CA PRO A 120 10.60 12.66 20.07
C PRO A 120 9.75 11.46 20.46
N VAL A 121 10.40 10.30 20.58
CA VAL A 121 9.81 9.08 21.14
C VAL A 121 9.57 9.27 22.62
N GLU A 122 8.33 9.13 23.07
CA GLU A 122 7.92 9.28 24.46
C GLU A 122 7.99 7.97 25.23
N SER A 123 7.57 6.88 24.60
CA SER A 123 7.61 5.54 25.18
C SER A 123 7.76 4.47 24.11
N ILE A 124 8.24 3.31 24.54
CA ILE A 124 8.46 2.14 23.69
C ILE A 124 7.96 0.91 24.45
N SER A 125 7.27 0.02 23.75
CA SER A 125 6.93 -1.31 24.22
C SER A 125 7.02 -2.33 23.10
N ASP A 126 7.52 -3.51 23.41
CA ASP A 126 7.47 -4.65 22.50
C ASP A 126 6.12 -5.34 22.67
N LEU A 127 5.32 -5.43 21.62
CA LEU A 127 4.03 -6.13 21.63
C LEU A 127 4.23 -7.63 21.41
N ASP A 128 5.23 -7.97 20.60
CA ASP A 128 5.71 -9.31 20.34
C ASP A 128 7.17 -9.24 19.84
N SER A 129 7.74 -10.37 19.41
CA SER A 129 9.12 -10.46 18.92
C SER A 129 9.38 -9.70 17.60
N ARG A 130 8.34 -9.32 16.88
CA ARG A 130 8.39 -8.68 15.55
C ARG A 130 7.70 -7.31 15.50
N THR A 131 6.98 -6.92 16.57
CA THR A 131 6.21 -5.68 16.60
C THR A 131 6.60 -4.81 17.78
N LYS A 132 6.99 -3.59 17.47
CA LYS A 132 7.29 -2.54 18.43
C LYS A 132 6.22 -1.45 18.36
N GLN A 133 5.72 -1.06 19.53
CA GLN A 133 4.86 0.12 19.68
C GLN A 133 5.70 1.26 20.24
N VAL A 134 5.59 2.42 19.60
CA VAL A 134 6.16 3.67 20.13
C VAL A 134 5.07 4.73 20.23
N VAL A 135 5.23 5.66 21.16
CA VAL A 135 4.38 6.85 21.27
C VAL A 135 5.21 8.06 20.87
N ILE A 136 4.69 8.88 19.97
CA ILE A 136 5.29 10.11 19.47
C ILE A 136 4.20 11.17 19.41
N LEU A 137 4.39 12.31 20.10
CA LEU A 137 3.39 13.39 20.16
C LEU A 137 2.00 12.88 20.61
N GLY A 138 1.97 11.97 21.57
CA GLY A 138 0.75 11.33 22.05
C GLY A 138 0.09 10.36 21.08
N GLN A 139 0.68 10.12 19.89
CA GLN A 139 0.17 9.20 18.88
C GLN A 139 0.83 7.84 18.99
N THR A 140 0.04 6.78 18.88
CA THR A 140 0.54 5.41 18.86
C THR A 140 0.99 5.01 17.46
N VAL A 141 2.23 4.60 17.33
CA VAL A 141 2.83 4.12 16.09
C VAL A 141 3.22 2.66 16.28
N LEU A 142 2.82 1.80 15.36
CA LEU A 142 3.20 0.39 15.29
C LEU A 142 4.22 0.20 14.18
N MET A 143 5.31 -0.49 14.50
CA MET A 143 6.40 -0.83 13.58
C MET A 143 6.58 -2.34 13.61
N ASP A 144 6.75 -2.95 12.46
CA ASP A 144 7.03 -4.39 12.33
C ASP A 144 8.04 -4.65 11.21
N ASP A 145 8.30 -5.91 10.88
CA ASP A 145 9.25 -6.32 9.85
C ASP A 145 8.91 -5.78 8.44
N ARG A 146 7.73 -5.17 8.25
CA ARG A 146 7.31 -4.50 7.01
C ARG A 146 7.74 -3.03 6.96
N THR A 147 8.12 -2.46 8.10
CA THR A 147 8.53 -1.06 8.18
C THR A 147 9.90 -0.86 7.56
N SER A 148 10.00 0.01 6.59
CA SER A 148 11.29 0.44 6.00
C SER A 148 11.97 1.47 6.90
N PHE A 149 13.24 1.28 7.18
CA PHE A 149 14.01 2.18 8.07
C PHE A 149 15.09 2.95 7.31
N ARG A 150 15.26 4.21 7.67
CA ARG A 150 16.39 5.04 7.25
C ARG A 150 17.15 5.55 8.48
N ASN A 151 18.48 5.51 8.43
CA ASN A 151 19.38 5.95 9.50
C ASN A 151 19.19 5.19 10.82
N GLY A 152 18.84 3.91 10.75
CA GLY A 152 18.66 3.03 11.91
C GLY A 152 17.86 1.80 11.55
N ASP A 153 17.40 1.10 12.56
CA ASP A 153 16.53 -0.07 12.49
C ASP A 153 15.61 -0.11 13.71
N MET A 154 14.67 -1.05 13.74
CA MET A 154 13.68 -1.18 14.81
C MET A 154 14.32 -1.44 16.18
N SER A 155 15.47 -2.13 16.23
CA SER A 155 16.16 -2.46 17.47
C SER A 155 16.91 -1.28 18.08
N SER A 156 17.29 -0.31 17.24
CA SER A 156 18.07 0.87 17.63
C SER A 156 17.23 2.03 18.18
N ILE A 157 15.88 1.92 18.13
CA ILE A 157 15.00 3.00 18.61
C ILE A 157 15.05 3.11 20.13
N ALA A 158 15.22 4.35 20.62
CA ALA A 158 15.25 4.67 22.04
C ALA A 158 14.37 5.88 22.36
N VAL A 159 13.91 5.97 23.60
CA VAL A 159 13.15 7.12 24.14
C VAL A 159 13.97 8.41 23.98
N GLY A 160 13.34 9.47 23.55
CA GLY A 160 13.94 10.77 23.27
C GLY A 160 14.45 10.95 21.84
N MET A 161 14.69 9.87 21.08
CA MET A 161 15.06 9.98 19.67
C MET A 161 13.97 10.67 18.86
N VAL A 162 14.36 11.51 17.92
CA VAL A 162 13.41 12.16 16.98
C VAL A 162 13.24 11.25 15.76
N LEU A 163 12.03 10.79 15.58
CA LEU A 163 11.64 9.99 14.43
C LEU A 163 10.71 10.79 13.51
N GLU A 164 10.85 10.55 12.22
CA GLU A 164 9.91 10.92 11.17
C GLU A 164 9.23 9.63 10.71
N VAL A 165 7.89 9.63 10.69
CA VAL A 165 7.07 8.44 10.43
C VAL A 165 6.13 8.71 9.26
N SER A 166 6.06 7.76 8.34
CA SER A 166 5.02 7.67 7.32
C SER A 166 4.33 6.32 7.39
N GLY A 167 3.02 6.29 7.14
CA GLY A 167 2.24 5.07 7.21
C GLY A 167 0.75 5.31 7.04
N TYR A 168 -0.02 4.28 7.31
CA TYR A 168 -1.48 4.31 7.26
C TYR A 168 -2.08 4.27 8.67
N ASP A 169 -3.11 5.05 8.89
CA ASP A 169 -3.85 4.95 10.14
C ASP A 169 -4.79 3.75 10.07
N ASP A 170 -4.77 2.94 11.13
CA ASP A 170 -5.67 1.80 11.27
C ASP A 170 -7.06 2.24 11.78
N ASP A 171 -7.93 1.26 11.92
CA ASP A 171 -9.31 1.43 12.38
C ASP A 171 -9.45 1.83 13.86
N THR A 172 -8.35 1.88 14.61
CA THR A 172 -8.29 2.30 16.01
C THR A 172 -7.59 3.65 16.19
N GLY A 173 -7.11 4.25 15.09
CA GLY A 173 -6.40 5.53 15.09
C GLY A 173 -4.91 5.41 15.42
N ARG A 174 -4.33 4.20 15.31
CA ARG A 174 -2.89 4.00 15.42
C ARG A 174 -2.28 4.08 14.01
N THR A 175 -1.09 4.61 13.90
CA THR A 175 -0.36 4.62 12.63
C THR A 175 0.43 3.30 12.47
N LEU A 176 0.11 2.51 11.44
CA LEU A 176 0.95 1.41 10.98
C LEU A 176 2.05 2.00 10.12
N ALA A 177 3.28 2.05 10.66
CA ALA A 177 4.41 2.67 9.98
C ALA A 177 4.88 1.82 8.81
N THR A 178 4.88 2.39 7.62
CA THR A 178 5.50 1.82 6.42
C THR A 178 6.93 2.31 6.25
N TYR A 179 7.22 3.51 6.80
CA TYR A 179 8.55 4.11 6.77
C TYR A 179 8.85 4.86 8.07
N VAL A 180 10.08 4.70 8.55
CA VAL A 180 10.62 5.41 9.71
C VAL A 180 12.03 5.92 9.40
N ASN A 181 12.27 7.20 9.69
CA ASN A 181 13.58 7.81 9.59
C ASN A 181 14.02 8.36 10.95
N LYS A 182 15.18 7.93 11.43
CA LYS A 182 15.83 8.54 12.60
C LYS A 182 16.42 9.86 12.19
N VAL A 183 15.85 10.95 12.69
CA VAL A 183 16.26 12.34 12.38
C VAL A 183 17.40 12.79 13.30
N ALA A 184 17.29 12.48 14.61
CA ALA A 184 18.28 12.88 15.61
C ALA A 184 18.19 11.98 16.86
N ASP A 185 19.25 11.98 17.68
CA ASP A 185 19.25 11.26 18.97
C ASP A 185 18.41 11.93 20.05
N SER A 186 18.13 13.23 19.91
CA SER A 186 17.24 13.96 20.80
C SER A 186 16.70 15.22 20.10
N LEU A 187 15.54 15.70 20.57
CA LEU A 187 14.99 16.97 20.09
C LEU A 187 15.85 18.11 20.63
N PRO A 188 16.50 18.92 19.76
CA PRO A 188 17.30 20.06 20.21
C PRO A 188 16.39 21.14 20.84
N PRO A 189 16.90 22.00 21.73
CA PRO A 189 16.16 23.14 22.27
C PRO A 189 15.57 23.99 21.16
N GLY A 190 14.23 24.24 21.22
CA GLY A 190 13.49 24.93 20.18
C GLY A 190 13.31 24.15 18.88
N GLY A 191 13.62 22.85 18.89
CA GLY A 191 13.42 21.96 17.76
C GLY A 191 11.94 21.86 17.35
N LEU A 192 11.71 21.77 16.06
CA LEU A 192 10.37 21.70 15.49
C LEU A 192 9.91 20.26 15.39
N VAL A 193 8.65 20.06 15.75
CA VAL A 193 7.91 18.81 15.58
C VAL A 193 6.78 18.99 14.57
N GLU A 194 6.29 17.91 14.03
CA GLU A 194 5.24 17.91 13.01
C GLU A 194 4.23 16.80 13.29
N ILE A 195 2.95 17.11 13.12
CA ILE A 195 1.87 16.16 13.23
C ILE A 195 0.83 16.41 12.15
N LYS A 196 0.36 15.33 11.51
CA LYS A 196 -0.78 15.34 10.61
C LYS A 196 -1.96 14.66 11.30
N GLY A 197 -3.14 15.26 11.26
CA GLY A 197 -4.33 14.67 11.83
C GLY A 197 -5.58 15.52 11.72
N LEU A 198 -6.70 14.93 12.12
CA LEU A 198 -8.00 15.63 12.12
C LEU A 198 -8.12 16.56 13.31
N ILE A 199 -8.57 17.79 13.04
CA ILE A 199 -8.90 18.75 14.09
C ILE A 199 -10.09 18.24 14.89
N GLN A 200 -9.87 18.00 16.18
CA GLN A 200 -10.88 17.61 17.17
C GLN A 200 -10.98 18.67 18.26
N LYS A 201 -12.09 18.71 18.98
CA LYS A 201 -12.29 19.58 20.15
C LYS A 201 -11.82 21.03 19.95
N LEU A 202 -12.17 21.64 18.80
CA LEU A 202 -11.80 23.01 18.49
C LEU A 202 -12.44 24.01 19.46
N VAL A 203 -11.61 24.78 20.21
CA VAL A 203 -12.02 25.81 21.17
C VAL A 203 -11.52 27.16 20.66
N ARG A 204 -12.29 27.82 19.81
CA ARG A 204 -11.92 29.11 19.16
C ARG A 204 -11.51 30.22 20.14
N PRO A 205 -12.22 30.47 21.27
CA PRO A 205 -11.84 31.50 22.22
C PRO A 205 -10.47 31.31 22.86
N LEU A 206 -10.00 30.05 22.94
CA LEU A 206 -8.68 29.73 23.48
C LEU A 206 -7.64 29.52 22.39
N SER A 207 -8.03 29.59 21.11
CA SER A 207 -7.18 29.27 19.96
C SER A 207 -6.52 27.90 20.08
N THR A 208 -7.27 26.88 20.53
CA THR A 208 -6.78 25.52 20.70
C THR A 208 -7.67 24.49 20.02
N PHE A 209 -7.06 23.36 19.65
CA PHE A 209 -7.74 22.15 19.24
C PHE A 209 -6.91 20.92 19.64
N GLU A 210 -7.44 19.73 19.44
CA GLU A 210 -6.72 18.48 19.69
C GLU A 210 -6.51 17.69 18.38
N ILE A 211 -5.35 17.00 18.30
CA ILE A 211 -5.09 15.92 17.36
C ILE A 211 -4.72 14.69 18.18
N GLY A 212 -5.59 13.65 18.21
CA GLY A 212 -5.32 12.39 18.89
C GLY A 212 -4.95 12.50 20.38
N GLY A 213 -5.32 13.57 21.06
CA GLY A 213 -4.98 13.82 22.47
C GLY A 213 -3.87 14.87 22.68
N LEU A 214 -3.10 15.22 21.65
CA LEU A 214 -2.18 16.35 21.70
C LEU A 214 -2.95 17.66 21.57
N THR A 215 -2.81 18.56 22.53
CA THR A 215 -3.37 19.90 22.48
C THR A 215 -2.48 20.80 21.59
N VAL A 216 -3.08 21.41 20.58
CA VAL A 216 -2.42 22.37 19.68
C VAL A 216 -2.91 23.77 19.98
N ASP A 217 -2.01 24.65 20.38
CA ASP A 217 -2.23 26.09 20.50
C ASP A 217 -1.82 26.77 19.19
N TYR A 218 -2.80 27.35 18.50
CA TYR A 218 -2.57 28.03 17.22
C TYR A 218 -2.68 29.54 17.29
N SER A 219 -2.65 30.12 18.51
CA SER A 219 -2.85 31.57 18.74
C SER A 219 -1.86 32.47 18.02
N THR A 220 -0.66 31.97 17.73
CA THR A 220 0.42 32.72 17.04
C THR A 220 0.81 32.08 15.70
N ALA A 221 0.09 31.09 15.25
CA ALA A 221 0.43 30.31 14.05
C ALA A 221 0.12 31.07 12.76
N ASP A 222 0.93 30.84 11.73
CA ASP A 222 0.59 31.14 10.34
C ASP A 222 -0.53 30.20 9.86
N LEU A 223 -1.70 30.77 9.57
CA LEU A 223 -2.89 30.05 9.11
C LEU A 223 -3.13 30.23 7.60
N SER A 224 -2.21 30.84 6.88
CA SER A 224 -2.37 31.12 5.45
C SER A 224 -2.53 29.85 4.60
N GLY A 225 -2.14 28.70 5.12
CA GLY A 225 -2.34 27.38 4.52
C GLY A 225 -3.75 26.81 4.68
N LEU A 226 -4.66 27.52 5.39
CA LEU A 226 -6.03 27.07 5.63
C LEU A 226 -7.04 27.92 4.85
N PRO A 227 -8.16 27.34 4.38
CA PRO A 227 -9.27 28.09 3.79
C PRO A 227 -9.77 29.15 4.78
N GLY A 228 -9.90 30.40 4.32
CA GLY A 228 -10.33 31.51 5.15
C GLY A 228 -9.42 31.87 6.32
N ASN A 229 -8.18 31.35 6.33
CA ASN A 229 -7.19 31.53 7.41
C ASN A 229 -7.75 31.11 8.80
N ALA A 230 -8.58 30.09 8.84
CA ALA A 230 -9.21 29.62 10.08
C ALA A 230 -9.33 28.09 10.11
N PRO A 231 -8.99 27.46 11.25
CA PRO A 231 -9.19 26.02 11.41
C PRO A 231 -10.67 25.68 11.60
N GLU A 232 -11.08 24.54 11.06
CA GLU A 232 -12.42 23.97 11.23
C GLU A 232 -12.35 22.54 11.77
N ALA A 233 -13.31 22.18 12.62
CA ALA A 233 -13.39 20.82 13.16
C ALA A 233 -13.57 19.80 12.02
N GLY A 234 -12.82 18.69 12.09
CA GLY A 234 -12.82 17.64 11.07
C GLY A 234 -12.00 17.94 9.82
N GLN A 235 -11.31 19.07 9.74
CA GLN A 235 -10.27 19.28 8.72
C GLN A 235 -9.05 18.41 9.04
N LEU A 236 -8.48 17.80 8.01
CA LEU A 236 -7.17 17.17 8.08
C LEU A 236 -6.11 18.24 7.88
N VAL A 237 -5.24 18.41 8.86
CA VAL A 237 -4.20 19.46 8.84
C VAL A 237 -2.84 18.88 9.15
N LYS A 238 -1.82 19.54 8.60
CA LYS A 238 -0.43 19.41 9.04
C LYS A 238 -0.11 20.57 9.96
N VAL A 239 0.36 20.25 11.15
CA VAL A 239 0.81 21.23 12.14
C VAL A 239 2.30 21.13 12.30
N ARG A 240 2.99 22.25 12.22
CA ARG A 240 4.41 22.39 12.54
C ARG A 240 4.56 23.37 13.69
N GLY A 241 5.33 23.03 14.72
CA GLY A 241 5.49 23.87 15.89
C GLY A 241 6.50 23.34 16.89
N LYS A 242 6.44 23.88 18.11
CA LYS A 242 7.32 23.52 19.23
C LYS A 242 6.54 22.88 20.36
N LEU A 243 7.10 21.84 20.96
CA LEU A 243 6.55 21.30 22.21
C LEU A 243 6.81 22.29 23.36
N GLU A 244 5.73 22.69 24.04
CA GLU A 244 5.77 23.41 25.30
C GLU A 244 5.73 22.43 26.49
N ALA A 245 4.96 21.34 26.33
CA ALA A 245 4.87 20.20 27.25
C ALA A 245 4.67 18.91 26.41
N ALA A 246 4.73 17.75 27.05
CA ALA A 246 4.56 16.46 26.38
C ALA A 246 3.21 16.36 25.62
N ASP A 247 2.16 16.99 26.16
CA ASP A 247 0.79 16.97 25.63
C ASP A 247 0.36 18.31 24.98
N ARG A 248 1.29 19.27 24.82
CA ARG A 248 0.99 20.60 24.29
C ARG A 248 2.01 21.06 23.26
N LEU A 249 1.52 21.40 22.08
CA LEU A 249 2.27 21.95 20.96
C LEU A 249 1.83 23.40 20.70
N VAL A 250 2.77 24.32 20.65
CA VAL A 250 2.56 25.68 20.15
C VAL A 250 2.87 25.69 18.66
N ALA A 251 1.84 25.89 17.86
CA ALA A 251 1.95 25.84 16.42
C ALA A 251 2.63 27.10 15.87
N GLU A 252 3.55 26.92 14.93
CA GLU A 252 4.12 27.99 14.11
C GLU A 252 3.37 28.12 12.76
N ARG A 253 2.85 26.99 12.24
CA ARG A 253 2.14 26.94 10.97
C ARG A 253 1.14 25.79 10.92
N LEU A 254 -0.01 26.06 10.28
CA LEU A 254 -1.01 25.06 9.90
C LEU A 254 -1.20 25.08 8.38
N ASP A 255 -1.15 23.91 7.77
CA ASP A 255 -1.48 23.70 6.37
C ASP A 255 -2.63 22.69 6.24
N LEU A 256 -3.56 22.93 5.29
CA LEU A 256 -4.58 21.96 4.96
C LEU A 256 -3.93 20.78 4.24
N GLU A 257 -4.26 19.58 4.68
CA GLU A 257 -3.85 18.33 4.01
C GLU A 257 -5.02 17.75 3.23
N GLU A 258 -4.76 17.45 1.96
CA GLU A 258 -5.70 16.79 1.06
C GLU A 258 -4.96 15.67 0.35
N GLU A 259 -5.38 14.41 0.57
CA GLU A 259 -4.70 13.25 -0.03
C GLU A 259 -4.67 13.34 -1.56
N PHE A 260 -5.73 13.85 -2.20
CA PHE A 260 -5.77 14.04 -3.65
C PHE A 260 -5.54 15.50 -4.10
N GLY A 261 -5.29 16.43 -3.15
CA GLY A 261 -5.17 17.84 -3.46
C GLY A 261 -6.49 18.48 -3.90
N SER A 262 -6.42 19.73 -4.41
CA SER A 262 -7.60 20.50 -4.82
C SER A 262 -7.95 20.34 -6.31
N LYS A 263 -7.17 19.56 -7.08
CA LYS A 263 -7.45 19.31 -8.50
C LYS A 263 -8.48 18.21 -8.67
N VAL A 264 -9.23 18.29 -9.76
CA VAL A 264 -10.09 17.21 -10.25
C VAL A 264 -9.24 16.32 -11.18
N PHE A 265 -9.28 15.03 -10.94
CA PHE A 265 -8.63 14.01 -11.75
C PHE A 265 -9.71 13.12 -12.39
N ASP A 266 -9.41 12.58 -13.57
CA ASP A 266 -10.30 11.64 -14.23
C ASP A 266 -10.38 10.32 -13.44
N VAL A 267 -9.25 9.90 -12.87
CA VAL A 267 -9.12 8.71 -12.03
C VAL A 267 -8.34 9.06 -10.77
N VAL A 268 -8.80 8.52 -9.64
CA VAL A 268 -8.03 8.51 -8.39
C VAL A 268 -7.70 7.06 -8.01
N GLU A 269 -6.55 6.90 -7.36
CA GLU A 269 -6.11 5.62 -6.82
C GLU A 269 -5.71 5.80 -5.36
N LEU A 270 -6.34 5.06 -4.46
CA LEU A 270 -6.13 5.15 -3.02
C LEU A 270 -5.69 3.81 -2.47
N GLY A 271 -4.41 3.71 -2.09
CA GLY A 271 -3.90 2.62 -1.25
C GLY A 271 -4.09 2.94 0.22
N GLY A 272 -4.53 1.96 1.02
CA GLY A 272 -4.74 2.15 2.44
C GLY A 272 -5.48 1.02 3.12
N ILE A 273 -5.95 1.29 4.34
CA ILE A 273 -6.62 0.33 5.20
C ILE A 273 -8.13 0.64 5.26
N ILE A 274 -8.96 -0.38 5.17
CA ILE A 274 -10.40 -0.26 5.41
C ILE A 274 -10.62 0.01 6.91
N THR A 275 -11.06 1.21 7.25
CA THR A 275 -11.27 1.65 8.62
C THR A 275 -12.66 1.32 9.16
N GLN A 276 -13.66 1.29 8.29
CA GLN A 276 -15.05 0.93 8.63
C GLN A 276 -15.72 0.22 7.47
N THR A 277 -16.59 -0.73 7.79
CA THR A 277 -17.56 -1.29 6.85
C THR A 277 -18.94 -0.69 7.12
N GLY A 278 -19.60 -0.20 6.09
CA GLY A 278 -20.89 0.49 6.17
C GLY A 278 -22.07 -0.34 5.66
N ALA A 279 -23.00 0.32 4.98
CA ALA A 279 -24.07 -0.36 4.26
C ALA A 279 -23.53 -1.32 3.18
N PRO A 280 -24.29 -2.32 2.72
CA PRO A 280 -23.84 -3.20 1.63
C PRO A 280 -23.33 -2.38 0.44
N GLY A 281 -22.14 -2.73 -0.05
CA GLY A 281 -21.49 -2.00 -1.15
C GLY A 281 -20.80 -0.70 -0.72
N GLN A 282 -20.50 -0.50 0.58
CA GLN A 282 -19.80 0.69 1.06
C GLN A 282 -18.81 0.35 2.18
N PHE A 283 -17.63 0.99 2.13
CA PHE A 283 -16.65 0.97 3.22
C PHE A 283 -15.88 2.29 3.27
N SER A 284 -15.17 2.54 4.37
CA SER A 284 -14.35 3.74 4.53
C SER A 284 -12.86 3.41 4.54
N MET A 285 -12.09 4.27 3.89
CA MET A 285 -10.62 4.32 3.96
C MET A 285 -10.22 5.72 4.41
N GLY A 286 -9.73 5.84 5.66
CA GLY A 286 -9.49 7.15 6.26
C GLY A 286 -10.74 8.02 6.22
N ARG A 287 -10.68 9.14 5.53
CA ARG A 287 -11.78 10.11 5.38
C ARG A 287 -12.68 9.87 4.16
N TYR A 288 -12.36 8.91 3.31
CA TYR A 288 -13.10 8.63 2.08
C TYR A 288 -14.10 7.49 2.29
N THR A 289 -15.27 7.63 1.67
CA THR A 289 -16.25 6.56 1.53
C THR A 289 -16.08 5.94 0.15
N VAL A 290 -15.75 4.67 0.11
CA VAL A 290 -15.70 3.89 -1.13
C VAL A 290 -17.04 3.24 -1.36
N LYS A 291 -17.58 3.41 -2.55
CA LYS A 291 -18.83 2.81 -3.02
C LYS A 291 -18.51 1.81 -4.11
N VAL A 292 -19.05 0.62 -3.97
CA VAL A 292 -18.94 -0.46 -4.96
C VAL A 292 -20.30 -0.76 -5.55
N ASP A 293 -20.34 -1.08 -6.82
CA ASP A 293 -21.54 -1.45 -7.55
C ASP A 293 -21.32 -2.72 -8.40
N GLN A 294 -22.23 -3.02 -9.33
CA GLN A 294 -22.14 -4.19 -10.18
C GLN A 294 -21.05 -4.08 -11.27
N GLU A 295 -20.57 -2.88 -11.54
CA GLU A 295 -19.51 -2.60 -12.53
C GLU A 295 -18.12 -2.64 -11.87
N THR A 296 -18.04 -2.63 -10.53
CA THR A 296 -16.75 -2.71 -9.80
C THR A 296 -16.08 -4.06 -10.01
N SER A 297 -14.85 -4.04 -10.50
CA SER A 297 -14.01 -5.22 -10.70
C SER A 297 -13.18 -5.50 -9.44
N TYR A 298 -12.95 -6.78 -9.15
CA TYR A 298 -12.15 -7.24 -8.01
C TYR A 298 -10.96 -8.05 -8.51
N ASN A 299 -9.74 -7.59 -8.19
CA ASN A 299 -8.49 -8.24 -8.59
C ASN A 299 -7.80 -8.91 -7.41
N ASN A 300 -7.66 -10.21 -7.46
CA ASN A 300 -7.09 -11.06 -6.41
C ASN A 300 -7.80 -10.93 -5.05
N LEU A 301 -9.07 -10.53 -5.03
CA LEU A 301 -9.94 -10.49 -3.87
C LEU A 301 -11.40 -10.67 -4.29
N THR A 302 -12.26 -10.79 -3.30
CA THR A 302 -13.73 -10.84 -3.46
C THR A 302 -14.36 -9.78 -2.55
N SER A 303 -15.65 -9.53 -2.72
CA SER A 303 -16.38 -8.63 -1.82
C SER A 303 -16.35 -9.06 -0.34
N GLN A 304 -16.07 -10.34 -0.06
CA GLN A 304 -15.93 -10.87 1.31
C GLN A 304 -14.61 -10.46 1.96
N ASP A 305 -13.61 -10.06 1.17
CA ASP A 305 -12.31 -9.59 1.65
C ASP A 305 -12.34 -8.10 2.03
N LEU A 306 -13.41 -7.37 1.65
CA LEU A 306 -13.61 -5.96 2.00
C LEU A 306 -14.09 -5.80 3.43
N ILE A 307 -13.25 -6.17 4.36
CA ILE A 307 -13.51 -6.13 5.80
C ILE A 307 -12.61 -5.12 6.50
N ARG A 308 -13.05 -4.66 7.67
CA ARG A 308 -12.29 -3.73 8.50
C ARG A 308 -10.88 -4.26 8.78
N GLY A 309 -9.87 -3.44 8.51
CA GLY A 309 -8.46 -3.77 8.68
C GLY A 309 -7.79 -4.36 7.42
N ALA A 310 -8.55 -4.69 6.37
CA ALA A 310 -7.95 -5.12 5.10
C ALA A 310 -7.20 -3.94 4.44
N GLN A 311 -6.03 -4.23 3.91
CA GLN A 311 -5.23 -3.28 3.13
C GLN A 311 -5.51 -3.47 1.64
N VAL A 312 -6.09 -2.45 1.01
CA VAL A 312 -6.53 -2.50 -0.39
C VAL A 312 -6.07 -1.27 -1.15
N ILE A 313 -6.07 -1.38 -2.47
CA ILE A 313 -5.95 -0.28 -3.40
C ILE A 313 -7.28 -0.14 -4.13
N VAL A 314 -7.83 1.05 -4.14
CA VAL A 314 -9.09 1.38 -4.81
C VAL A 314 -8.80 2.35 -5.94
N GLN A 315 -9.16 1.97 -7.16
CA GLN A 315 -9.15 2.85 -8.32
C GLN A 315 -10.60 3.24 -8.66
N GLY A 316 -10.83 4.51 -8.97
CA GLY A 316 -12.18 4.99 -9.28
C GLY A 316 -12.29 6.49 -9.48
N THR A 317 -13.52 6.98 -9.44
CA THR A 317 -13.84 8.39 -9.62
C THR A 317 -14.18 9.04 -8.29
N LEU A 318 -13.52 10.16 -7.96
CA LEU A 318 -13.72 10.92 -6.73
C LEU A 318 -14.76 12.02 -6.91
N THR A 319 -15.76 12.06 -6.04
CA THR A 319 -16.73 13.16 -5.94
C THR A 319 -16.86 13.59 -4.47
N GLY A 320 -16.27 14.72 -4.13
CA GLY A 320 -16.19 15.17 -2.75
C GLY A 320 -15.32 14.23 -1.90
N ARG A 321 -15.94 13.42 -1.04
CA ARG A 321 -15.25 12.37 -0.24
C ARG A 321 -15.71 10.96 -0.63
N ASP A 322 -16.50 10.84 -1.67
CA ASP A 322 -16.99 9.55 -2.15
C ASP A 322 -16.15 9.10 -3.36
N ILE A 323 -15.59 7.90 -3.29
CA ILE A 323 -14.92 7.24 -4.40
C ILE A 323 -15.89 6.16 -4.92
N LEU A 324 -16.36 6.31 -6.16
CA LEU A 324 -17.02 5.22 -6.87
C LEU A 324 -15.92 4.34 -7.44
N ALA A 325 -15.82 3.12 -6.91
CA ALA A 325 -14.75 2.21 -7.30
C ALA A 325 -15.04 1.58 -8.66
N ASP A 326 -14.11 1.72 -9.59
CA ASP A 326 -14.07 0.98 -10.84
C ASP A 326 -13.36 -0.35 -10.63
N GLU A 327 -12.28 -0.35 -9.82
CA GLU A 327 -11.45 -1.51 -9.58
C GLU A 327 -10.88 -1.51 -8.15
N ILE A 328 -10.83 -2.70 -7.54
CA ILE A 328 -10.24 -2.89 -6.21
C ILE A 328 -9.22 -4.02 -6.26
N PHE A 329 -8.03 -3.77 -5.68
CA PHE A 329 -6.91 -4.70 -5.60
C PHE A 329 -6.56 -4.99 -4.15
N LEU A 330 -6.04 -6.17 -3.84
CA LEU A 330 -5.27 -6.36 -2.61
C LEU A 330 -3.95 -5.61 -2.73
N SER A 331 -3.62 -4.84 -1.69
CA SER A 331 -2.30 -4.21 -1.57
C SER A 331 -1.20 -5.24 -1.30
N GLU A 332 -1.56 -6.38 -0.73
CA GLU A 332 -0.64 -7.45 -0.37
C GLU A 332 -0.38 -8.38 -1.56
N LYS A 333 0.90 -8.75 -1.74
CA LYS A 333 1.34 -9.56 -2.88
C LYS A 333 1.14 -11.06 -2.69
N ILE A 334 0.85 -11.51 -1.47
CA ILE A 334 0.65 -12.92 -1.14
C ILE A 334 -0.79 -13.15 -0.73
N ARG A 335 -1.41 -14.15 -1.34
CA ARG A 335 -2.66 -14.72 -0.90
C ARG A 335 -2.54 -16.25 -0.85
N MET A 336 -2.90 -16.80 0.30
CA MET A 336 -2.93 -18.25 0.52
C MET A 336 -4.26 -18.63 1.15
N GLU A 337 -4.85 -19.70 0.70
CA GLU A 337 -6.10 -20.22 1.24
C GLU A 337 -6.03 -21.73 1.33
N SER A 338 -6.30 -22.29 2.49
CA SER A 338 -6.51 -23.72 2.74
C SER A 338 -6.96 -23.95 4.18
N ASN A 339 -7.18 -25.20 4.57
CA ASN A 339 -7.40 -25.57 5.95
C ASN A 339 -6.09 -25.43 6.74
N ILE A 340 -6.20 -25.03 8.00
CA ILE A 340 -5.06 -24.90 8.90
C ILE A 340 -4.58 -26.29 9.31
N ASN A 341 -3.32 -26.59 9.01
CA ASN A 341 -2.67 -27.84 9.38
C ASN A 341 -2.17 -27.82 10.82
N SER A 342 -1.44 -26.76 11.18
CA SER A 342 -0.84 -26.62 12.51
C SER A 342 -0.68 -25.16 12.92
N ILE A 343 -0.60 -24.95 14.24
CA ILE A 343 -0.41 -23.64 14.86
C ILE A 343 0.68 -23.75 15.90
N ASP A 344 1.62 -22.82 15.85
CA ASP A 344 2.64 -22.61 16.89
C ASP A 344 2.38 -21.27 17.60
N LEU A 345 1.75 -21.34 18.77
CA LEU A 345 1.44 -20.15 19.57
C LEU A 345 2.70 -19.49 20.14
N ALA A 346 3.76 -20.28 20.40
CA ALA A 346 5.02 -19.74 20.92
C ALA A 346 5.81 -18.99 19.84
N GLY A 347 5.79 -19.52 18.60
CA GLY A 347 6.41 -18.91 17.43
C GLY A 347 5.52 -17.91 16.71
N ASN A 348 4.27 -17.68 17.17
CA ASN A 348 3.28 -16.83 16.51
C ASN A 348 3.12 -17.18 15.02
N SER A 349 2.95 -18.46 14.71
CA SER A 349 2.88 -18.92 13.31
C SER A 349 1.85 -20.01 13.10
N LEU A 350 1.50 -20.20 11.83
CA LEU A 350 0.62 -21.28 11.38
C LEU A 350 1.08 -21.81 10.01
N VAL A 351 0.62 -23.01 9.69
CA VAL A 351 0.88 -23.68 8.43
C VAL A 351 -0.44 -24.16 7.84
N LEU A 352 -0.60 -24.02 6.52
CA LEU A 352 -1.79 -24.44 5.80
C LEU A 352 -1.59 -25.82 5.18
N SER A 353 -2.66 -26.63 5.17
CA SER A 353 -2.67 -27.98 4.60
C SER A 353 -2.44 -27.94 3.08
N GLY A 354 -1.53 -28.79 2.59
CA GLY A 354 -1.12 -28.82 1.19
C GLY A 354 -0.15 -27.70 0.78
N LEU A 355 0.19 -26.79 1.71
CA LEU A 355 1.10 -25.66 1.51
C LEU A 355 2.18 -25.62 2.61
N GLU A 356 2.57 -26.81 3.13
CA GLU A 356 3.37 -26.94 4.35
C GLU A 356 4.79 -26.37 4.24
N SER A 357 5.31 -26.16 3.03
CA SER A 357 6.63 -25.51 2.85
C SER A 357 6.65 -24.02 3.23
N ALA A 358 5.45 -23.43 3.36
CA ALA A 358 5.30 -22.01 3.68
C ALA A 358 4.80 -21.82 5.12
N THR A 359 5.67 -21.33 6.00
CA THR A 359 5.28 -20.93 7.36
C THR A 359 4.80 -19.50 7.35
N ILE A 360 3.62 -19.26 7.90
CA ILE A 360 2.96 -17.96 7.97
C ILE A 360 3.09 -17.43 9.39
N PHE A 361 3.77 -16.31 9.55
CA PHE A 361 3.94 -15.62 10.83
C PHE A 361 2.85 -14.58 11.05
N THR A 362 2.41 -14.46 12.28
CA THR A 362 1.51 -13.40 12.74
C THR A 362 2.23 -12.45 13.69
N THR A 363 1.76 -11.22 13.77
CA THR A 363 2.24 -10.19 14.68
C THR A 363 1.07 -9.50 15.36
N ALA A 364 1.37 -8.60 16.30
CA ALA A 364 0.35 -7.77 16.94
C ALA A 364 -0.41 -6.85 15.95
N THR A 365 0.15 -6.67 14.71
CA THR A 365 -0.53 -5.93 13.63
C THR A 365 -1.37 -6.84 12.72
N THR A 366 -1.22 -8.17 12.82
CA THR A 366 -2.01 -9.12 12.02
C THR A 366 -3.47 -9.06 12.46
N ARG A 367 -4.37 -8.85 11.51
CA ARG A 367 -5.81 -8.86 11.75
C ARG A 367 -6.35 -10.27 11.56
N ILE A 368 -6.90 -10.86 12.63
CA ILE A 368 -7.56 -12.17 12.57
C ILE A 368 -9.06 -11.96 12.76
N VAL A 369 -9.86 -12.42 11.82
CA VAL A 369 -11.32 -12.18 11.76
C VAL A 369 -12.07 -13.41 11.26
N GLY A 370 -13.40 -13.35 11.32
CA GLY A 370 -14.29 -14.44 10.92
C GLY A 370 -14.83 -15.19 12.12
N ILE A 371 -14.87 -16.53 12.05
CA ILE A 371 -15.34 -17.38 13.17
C ILE A 371 -14.36 -17.42 14.36
N ARG A 372 -13.14 -16.91 14.19
CA ARG A 372 -12.09 -16.80 15.20
C ARG A 372 -11.56 -15.35 15.24
N GLN A 373 -11.10 -14.91 16.42
CA GLN A 373 -10.63 -13.55 16.63
C GLN A 373 -9.34 -13.55 17.48
N GLY A 374 -8.31 -14.21 17.01
CA GLY A 374 -7.01 -14.35 17.65
C GLY A 374 -6.38 -15.69 17.34
N LEU A 375 -5.04 -15.73 17.29
CA LEU A 375 -4.30 -16.94 16.95
C LEU A 375 -4.57 -18.09 17.93
N ASP A 376 -4.73 -17.76 19.20
CA ASP A 376 -5.04 -18.69 20.28
C ASP A 376 -6.43 -19.31 20.21
N SER A 377 -7.34 -18.71 19.47
CA SER A 377 -8.70 -19.22 19.26
C SER A 377 -8.84 -20.12 18.03
N ILE A 378 -7.85 -20.08 17.12
CA ILE A 378 -7.85 -20.89 15.89
C ILE A 378 -7.57 -22.37 16.24
N THR A 379 -8.18 -23.27 15.48
CA THR A 379 -7.96 -24.71 15.65
C THR A 379 -7.54 -25.35 14.34
N PRO A 380 -6.65 -26.38 14.36
CA PRO A 380 -6.36 -27.17 13.15
C PRO A 380 -7.67 -27.72 12.54
N GLY A 381 -7.77 -27.59 11.20
CA GLY A 381 -8.98 -27.93 10.46
C GLY A 381 -9.90 -26.73 10.19
N ASP A 382 -9.80 -25.60 10.91
CA ASP A 382 -10.43 -24.36 10.47
C ASP A 382 -9.87 -23.97 9.10
N HIS A 383 -10.68 -23.36 8.25
CA HIS A 383 -10.23 -22.87 6.95
C HIS A 383 -9.75 -21.42 7.07
N ALA A 384 -8.61 -21.10 6.47
CA ALA A 384 -8.03 -19.78 6.54
C ALA A 384 -7.70 -19.22 5.15
N ARG A 385 -8.08 -17.95 4.95
CA ARG A 385 -7.61 -17.12 3.85
C ARG A 385 -6.65 -16.09 4.43
N VAL A 386 -5.41 -16.15 3.97
CA VAL A 386 -4.30 -15.32 4.45
C VAL A 386 -3.91 -14.32 3.38
N SER A 387 -3.84 -13.04 3.74
CA SER A 387 -3.22 -11.99 2.95
C SER A 387 -1.97 -11.50 3.68
N GLY A 388 -0.90 -11.28 2.94
CA GLY A 388 0.37 -10.87 3.53
C GLY A 388 1.45 -10.61 2.52
N ARG A 389 2.67 -10.42 3.01
CA ARG A 389 3.84 -10.17 2.18
C ARG A 389 5.08 -10.92 2.68
N ARG A 390 6.06 -11.05 1.81
CA ARG A 390 7.36 -11.59 2.18
C ARG A 390 8.21 -10.50 2.80
N THR A 391 8.84 -10.79 3.94
CA THR A 391 9.84 -9.92 4.53
C THR A 391 11.15 -10.00 3.75
N ALA A 392 12.07 -9.06 4.00
CA ALA A 392 13.42 -9.12 3.42
C ALA A 392 14.18 -10.40 3.84
N GLY A 393 13.83 -11.02 4.96
CA GLY A 393 14.38 -12.30 5.43
C GLY A 393 13.79 -13.54 4.76
N GLY A 394 12.72 -13.36 3.94
CA GLY A 394 12.04 -14.45 3.22
C GLY A 394 10.84 -15.02 3.97
N ASP A 395 10.55 -14.60 5.20
CA ASP A 395 9.37 -15.02 5.97
C ASP A 395 8.08 -14.49 5.34
N ILE A 396 6.99 -15.25 5.47
CA ILE A 396 5.64 -14.78 5.11
C ILE A 396 4.99 -14.17 6.34
N LEU A 397 4.71 -12.87 6.28
CA LEU A 397 4.08 -12.13 7.35
C LEU A 397 2.63 -11.80 6.98
N ALA A 398 1.68 -12.35 7.74
CA ALA A 398 0.27 -12.08 7.52
C ALA A 398 -0.10 -10.67 7.97
N SER A 399 -0.78 -9.92 7.11
CA SER A 399 -1.49 -8.69 7.47
C SER A 399 -2.91 -9.02 7.95
N MET A 400 -3.55 -9.99 7.30
CA MET A 400 -4.90 -10.43 7.62
C MET A 400 -5.06 -11.94 7.47
N ILE A 401 -5.87 -12.53 8.37
CA ILE A 401 -6.31 -13.92 8.30
C ILE A 401 -7.83 -13.92 8.49
N LEU A 402 -8.56 -14.31 7.46
CA LEU A 402 -10.00 -14.58 7.53
C LEU A 402 -10.20 -16.07 7.81
N VAL A 403 -10.77 -16.38 8.99
CA VAL A 403 -11.03 -17.76 9.39
C VAL A 403 -12.49 -18.12 9.16
N THR A 404 -12.72 -19.21 8.44
CA THR A 404 -14.05 -19.73 8.09
C THR A 404 -14.17 -21.20 8.47
N PRO A 405 -15.38 -21.79 8.43
CA PRO A 405 -15.52 -23.23 8.59
C PRO A 405 -14.71 -24.00 7.54
N SER A 406 -14.23 -25.19 7.92
CA SER A 406 -13.46 -26.09 7.03
C SER A 406 -14.12 -26.27 5.67
N ASN A 407 -13.32 -26.18 4.62
CA ASN A 407 -13.70 -26.53 3.24
C ASN A 407 -12.45 -27.03 2.50
N ASP A 408 -12.63 -27.55 1.26
CA ASP A 408 -11.53 -28.17 0.52
C ASP A 408 -10.87 -27.21 -0.51
N SER A 409 -11.29 -25.94 -0.57
CA SER A 409 -10.67 -24.99 -1.51
C SER A 409 -9.21 -24.68 -1.12
N VAL A 410 -8.36 -24.56 -2.12
CA VAL A 410 -6.97 -24.10 -1.97
C VAL A 410 -6.70 -23.02 -3.00
N GLU A 411 -6.13 -21.92 -2.55
CA GLU A 411 -5.64 -20.86 -3.42
C GLU A 411 -4.19 -20.50 -3.03
N LEU A 412 -3.37 -20.23 -4.04
CA LEU A 412 -2.01 -19.75 -3.85
C LEU A 412 -1.71 -18.69 -4.91
N ALA A 413 -1.58 -17.43 -4.50
CA ALA A 413 -1.27 -16.34 -5.39
C ALA A 413 -0.06 -15.55 -4.86
N CYS A 414 0.97 -15.45 -5.71
CA CYS A 414 2.21 -14.71 -5.44
C CYS A 414 3.07 -14.61 -6.72
N GLU A 415 4.22 -13.97 -6.59
CA GLU A 415 5.24 -13.93 -7.64
C GLU A 415 5.91 -15.32 -7.82
N VAL A 416 6.14 -15.70 -9.07
CA VAL A 416 6.84 -16.94 -9.45
C VAL A 416 8.32 -16.80 -9.13
N GLU A 417 8.90 -17.76 -8.44
CA GLU A 417 10.34 -17.84 -8.14
C GLU A 417 11.12 -18.52 -9.27
N SER A 418 10.57 -19.60 -9.81
CA SER A 418 11.17 -20.30 -10.94
C SER A 418 10.11 -21.07 -11.74
N VAL A 419 10.43 -21.33 -13.02
CA VAL A 419 9.59 -22.04 -13.97
C VAL A 419 10.40 -23.15 -14.62
N SER A 420 9.88 -24.38 -14.58
CA SER A 420 10.44 -25.55 -15.24
C SER A 420 9.31 -26.53 -15.58
N GLU A 421 8.69 -26.38 -16.77
CA GLU A 421 7.53 -27.19 -17.17
C GLU A 421 7.68 -28.70 -16.82
N PRO A 422 6.71 -29.31 -16.16
CA PRO A 422 5.41 -28.77 -15.74
C PRO A 422 5.39 -28.13 -14.33
N PHE A 423 6.52 -27.74 -13.78
CA PHE A 423 6.67 -27.22 -12.42
C PHE A 423 6.80 -25.69 -12.39
N ILE A 424 6.17 -25.09 -11.38
CA ILE A 424 6.34 -23.67 -11.00
C ILE A 424 6.62 -23.63 -9.50
N VAL A 425 7.59 -22.80 -9.09
CA VAL A 425 7.87 -22.58 -7.67
C VAL A 425 7.31 -21.22 -7.25
N VAL A 426 6.49 -21.24 -6.21
CA VAL A 426 5.83 -20.06 -5.62
C VAL A 426 5.94 -20.18 -4.10
N LEU A 427 6.52 -19.19 -3.41
CA LEU A 427 6.74 -19.20 -1.95
C LEU A 427 7.51 -20.44 -1.44
N GLY A 428 8.47 -20.93 -2.22
CA GLY A 428 9.19 -22.17 -1.93
C GLY A 428 8.35 -23.45 -2.11
N ILE A 429 7.10 -23.34 -2.57
CA ILE A 429 6.21 -24.44 -2.85
C ILE A 429 6.38 -24.83 -4.32
N GLU A 430 6.82 -26.08 -4.58
CA GLU A 430 6.85 -26.63 -5.93
C GLU A 430 5.46 -27.12 -6.32
N VAL A 431 4.87 -26.47 -7.31
CA VAL A 431 3.56 -26.79 -7.86
C VAL A 431 3.72 -27.58 -9.14
N ASN A 432 3.22 -28.83 -9.15
CA ASN A 432 3.11 -29.62 -10.35
C ASN A 432 1.78 -29.32 -11.05
N THR A 433 1.85 -28.71 -12.22
CA THR A 433 0.67 -28.29 -13.00
C THR A 433 0.10 -29.40 -13.91
N SER A 434 0.66 -30.63 -13.90
CA SER A 434 0.22 -31.71 -14.76
C SER A 434 -1.22 -32.16 -14.50
N SER A 435 -1.78 -31.88 -13.31
CA SER A 435 -3.18 -32.17 -12.98
C SER A 435 -4.15 -31.11 -13.51
N ILE A 436 -3.66 -29.93 -13.93
CA ILE A 436 -4.50 -28.85 -14.42
C ILE A 436 -5.01 -29.21 -15.82
N PRO A 437 -6.34 -29.20 -16.03
CA PRO A 437 -6.91 -29.46 -17.34
C PRO A 437 -6.50 -28.38 -18.34
N SER A 438 -6.50 -28.70 -19.63
CA SER A 438 -5.99 -27.79 -20.67
C SER A 438 -6.72 -26.42 -20.74
N ASP A 439 -7.97 -26.35 -20.31
CA ASP A 439 -8.78 -25.15 -20.21
C ASP A 439 -8.61 -24.40 -18.87
N GLY A 440 -7.85 -24.99 -17.95
CA GLY A 440 -7.49 -24.37 -16.66
C GLY A 440 -6.28 -23.44 -16.73
N PHE A 441 -5.58 -23.34 -17.85
CA PHE A 441 -4.48 -22.40 -18.04
C PHE A 441 -5.00 -21.08 -18.61
N ILE A 442 -4.86 -20.00 -17.86
CA ILE A 442 -5.35 -18.67 -18.24
C ILE A 442 -4.15 -17.73 -18.42
N GLY A 443 -4.01 -17.20 -19.61
CA GLY A 443 -2.94 -16.24 -19.92
C GLY A 443 -3.25 -14.82 -19.43
N ALA A 444 -2.28 -13.90 -19.56
CA ALA A 444 -2.34 -12.51 -19.10
C ALA A 444 -3.55 -11.71 -19.63
N ALA A 445 -4.12 -12.10 -20.77
CA ALA A 445 -5.35 -11.48 -21.29
C ALA A 445 -6.65 -12.01 -20.64
N GLY A 446 -6.55 -12.84 -19.58
CA GLY A 446 -7.70 -13.45 -18.90
C GLY A 446 -8.41 -14.52 -19.73
N LYS A 447 -7.77 -15.05 -20.80
CA LYS A 447 -8.35 -16.06 -21.70
C LYS A 447 -7.63 -17.40 -21.55
N PRO A 448 -8.34 -18.52 -21.73
CA PRO A 448 -7.70 -19.82 -21.78
C PRO A 448 -6.63 -19.88 -22.87
N VAL A 449 -5.48 -20.46 -22.53
CA VAL A 449 -4.35 -20.71 -23.41
C VAL A 449 -3.92 -22.18 -23.28
N SER A 450 -3.15 -22.70 -24.22
CA SER A 450 -2.58 -24.02 -24.05
C SER A 450 -1.49 -24.03 -22.98
N PRO A 451 -1.19 -25.17 -22.32
CA PRO A 451 -0.07 -25.28 -21.38
C PRO A 451 1.25 -24.78 -21.98
N ALA A 452 1.55 -25.16 -23.23
CA ALA A 452 2.76 -24.72 -23.91
C ALA A 452 2.84 -23.19 -24.10
N GLU A 453 1.72 -22.54 -24.43
CA GLU A 453 1.65 -21.07 -24.51
C GLU A 453 1.82 -20.42 -23.14
N PHE A 454 1.21 -20.99 -22.11
CA PHE A 454 1.37 -20.51 -20.73
C PHE A 454 2.84 -20.57 -20.31
N PHE A 455 3.49 -21.74 -20.41
CA PHE A 455 4.91 -21.90 -20.07
C PHE A 455 5.84 -21.12 -21.01
N GLY A 456 5.43 -20.86 -22.23
CA GLY A 456 6.14 -19.97 -23.17
C GLY A 456 6.14 -18.51 -22.73
N SER A 457 5.13 -18.09 -21.96
CA SER A 457 4.93 -16.68 -21.54
C SER A 457 5.37 -16.41 -20.10
N VAL A 458 5.08 -17.32 -19.15
CA VAL A 458 5.38 -17.11 -17.73
C VAL A 458 6.88 -17.06 -17.44
N ARG A 459 7.29 -16.15 -16.55
CA ARG A 459 8.68 -15.94 -16.12
C ARG A 459 8.77 -15.79 -14.61
N ALA A 460 9.95 -15.97 -14.05
CA ALA A 460 10.24 -15.60 -12.67
C ALA A 460 10.00 -14.08 -12.47
N GLY A 461 9.30 -13.73 -11.39
CA GLY A 461 8.84 -12.38 -11.07
C GLY A 461 7.41 -12.07 -11.54
N ASP A 462 6.83 -12.88 -12.43
CA ASP A 462 5.42 -12.72 -12.80
C ASP A 462 4.50 -13.13 -11.64
N SER A 463 3.36 -12.48 -11.50
CA SER A 463 2.34 -12.87 -10.53
C SER A 463 1.45 -13.96 -11.11
N VAL A 464 1.27 -15.03 -10.35
CA VAL A 464 0.34 -16.12 -10.71
C VAL A 464 -0.67 -16.36 -9.61
N ALA A 465 -1.86 -16.83 -9.98
CA ALA A 465 -2.86 -17.35 -9.05
C ALA A 465 -3.23 -18.77 -9.42
N LEU A 466 -3.10 -19.68 -8.45
CA LEU A 466 -3.41 -21.10 -8.56
C LEU A 466 -4.66 -21.40 -7.73
N GLU A 467 -5.57 -22.16 -8.29
CA GLU A 467 -6.78 -22.66 -7.62
C GLU A 467 -6.77 -24.19 -7.65
N GLY A 468 -7.18 -24.79 -6.55
CA GLY A 468 -7.22 -26.25 -6.42
C GLY A 468 -8.14 -26.72 -5.32
N THR A 469 -8.10 -28.03 -5.07
CA THR A 469 -8.84 -28.67 -3.98
C THR A 469 -7.93 -29.56 -3.16
N LEU A 470 -8.09 -29.52 -1.84
CA LEU A 470 -7.34 -30.36 -0.92
C LEU A 470 -7.79 -31.83 -1.05
N GLN A 471 -6.85 -32.74 -1.24
CA GLN A 471 -7.07 -34.19 -1.30
C GLN A 471 -6.14 -34.85 -0.29
N GLY A 472 -6.66 -35.06 0.93
CA GLY A 472 -5.83 -35.51 2.05
C GLY A 472 -4.77 -34.47 2.42
N VAL A 473 -3.50 -34.76 2.18
CA VAL A 473 -2.36 -33.86 2.44
C VAL A 473 -1.81 -33.20 1.17
N SER A 474 -2.39 -33.46 0.01
CA SER A 474 -1.93 -32.90 -1.26
C SER A 474 -3.00 -32.02 -1.91
N VAL A 475 -2.58 -31.11 -2.78
CA VAL A 475 -3.48 -30.26 -3.55
C VAL A 475 -3.63 -30.80 -4.97
N ASN A 476 -4.86 -30.98 -5.39
CA ASN A 476 -5.20 -31.18 -6.80
C ASN A 476 -5.44 -29.81 -7.44
N TRP A 477 -4.45 -29.33 -8.15
CA TRP A 477 -4.53 -28.05 -8.85
C TRP A 477 -5.44 -28.16 -10.08
N THR A 478 -6.37 -27.24 -10.21
CA THR A 478 -7.39 -27.24 -11.27
C THR A 478 -7.27 -26.05 -12.20
N LYS A 479 -6.59 -24.99 -11.77
CA LYS A 479 -6.47 -23.78 -12.56
C LYS A 479 -5.21 -23.00 -12.20
N ILE A 480 -4.63 -22.35 -13.20
CA ILE A 480 -3.55 -21.36 -13.04
C ILE A 480 -3.80 -20.16 -13.93
N ARG A 481 -3.60 -18.97 -13.39
CA ARG A 481 -3.73 -17.68 -14.10
C ARG A 481 -2.43 -16.90 -14.01
N LEU A 482 -2.09 -16.22 -15.12
CA LEU A 482 -0.98 -15.27 -15.23
C LEU A 482 -1.52 -13.86 -15.23
#